data_4fa7bab0eb49f6f42a354b10e490fb7d
#
_entry.id   4fa7bab0eb49f6f42a354b10e490fb7d
#
_cell.length_a   1.000
_cell.length_b   1.000
_cell.length_c   1.000
_cell.angle_alpha   90.00
_cell.angle_beta   90.00
_cell.angle_gamma   90.00
#
_symmetry.space_group_name_H-M   'P 1'
#
loop_
_entity.id
_entity.type
_entity.pdbx_description
1 polymer ?
#
loop_
_entity_poly.entity_id
_entity_poly.type
_entity_poly.pdbx_seq_one_letter_code
_entity_poly.pdbx_strand_id
1 'polypeptide(L)'
;MFGICNLSSIPVRKNGDDKSEMISQLLYGDLYEVIEKKEKWVLIKINFDDYKGWIDYKQFSEIESENHFNELIKNKAYSLDLINFVETYNKELIPIFLGSNIGGSEYIKHTFDGEFSNKIRNRRQLIETAKLYLNAPYLWGGKTPFGIDCSGLSQMVYKINGYKIPRDAKDQVNFGADLGFIEESKEGDLAFFDNDEGEIIHVGILLKNNFIIHAS
;
A
#
# COMPACT_ATOMS: atom_id res chain seq x y z
N MET A 1 12.21 -15.41 9.27
CA MET A 1 11.21 -14.90 10.23
C MET A 1 10.26 -14.00 9.47
N PHE A 2 8.98 -14.06 9.81
CA PHE A 2 7.91 -13.37 9.07
C PHE A 2 7.05 -12.57 10.02
N GLY A 3 6.36 -11.56 9.51
CA GLY A 3 5.46 -10.74 10.32
C GLY A 3 4.24 -10.25 9.56
N ILE A 4 3.26 -9.77 10.32
CA ILE A 4 2.02 -9.18 9.86
C ILE A 4 1.77 -7.85 10.59
N CYS A 5 1.31 -6.85 9.87
CA CYS A 5 0.88 -5.60 10.48
C CYS A 5 -0.48 -5.80 11.17
N ASN A 6 -0.50 -5.81 12.49
CA ASN A 6 -1.73 -5.93 13.32
C ASN A 6 -2.23 -4.59 13.87
N LEU A 7 -1.65 -3.48 13.44
CA LEU A 7 -2.03 -2.10 13.75
C LEU A 7 -2.70 -1.45 12.53
N SER A 8 -3.37 -0.33 12.73
CA SER A 8 -3.97 0.48 11.65
C SER A 8 -2.98 0.77 10.52
N SER A 9 -1.79 1.24 10.90
CA SER A 9 -0.63 1.42 10.02
C SER A 9 0.66 1.49 10.82
N ILE A 10 1.78 1.18 10.16
CA ILE A 10 3.13 1.28 10.73
C ILE A 10 4.00 2.10 9.77
N PRO A 11 4.67 3.17 10.22
CA PRO A 11 5.62 3.91 9.40
C PRO A 11 6.83 3.04 9.08
N VAL A 12 7.20 2.99 7.81
CA VAL A 12 8.42 2.32 7.33
C VAL A 12 9.45 3.39 7.03
N ARG A 13 10.59 3.31 7.70
CA ARG A 13 11.64 4.33 7.67
C ARG A 13 12.85 3.89 6.88
N LYS A 14 13.57 4.87 6.33
CA LYS A 14 14.81 4.65 5.57
C LYS A 14 15.92 4.05 6.44
N ASN A 15 16.03 4.51 7.68
CA ASN A 15 16.98 4.04 8.67
C ASN A 15 16.25 3.73 9.99
N GLY A 16 16.86 2.87 10.85
CA GLY A 16 16.34 2.56 12.18
C GLY A 16 16.53 3.72 13.17
N ASP A 17 15.79 4.79 12.98
CA ASP A 17 15.81 6.02 13.79
C ASP A 17 14.46 6.72 13.68
N ASP A 18 13.94 7.25 14.82
CA ASP A 18 12.65 7.97 14.87
C ASP A 18 12.64 9.24 14.02
N LYS A 19 13.79 9.88 13.81
CA LYS A 19 13.94 11.08 12.99
C LYS A 19 14.22 10.76 11.51
N SER A 20 14.39 9.48 11.17
CA SER A 20 14.63 9.09 9.78
C SER A 20 13.41 9.33 8.92
N GLU A 21 13.65 9.62 7.64
CA GLU A 21 12.64 9.76 6.60
C GLU A 21 11.67 8.57 6.60
N MET A 22 10.36 8.84 6.62
CA MET A 22 9.34 7.86 6.32
C MET A 22 9.29 7.66 4.81
N ILE A 23 9.58 6.44 4.35
CA ILE A 23 9.64 6.10 2.93
C ILE A 23 8.42 5.30 2.46
N SER A 24 7.67 4.69 3.39
CA SER A 24 6.45 3.95 3.12
C SER A 24 5.66 3.73 4.41
N GLN A 25 4.53 3.05 4.30
CA GLN A 25 3.73 2.55 5.41
C GLN A 25 3.33 1.09 5.18
N LEU A 26 3.32 0.28 6.24
CA LEU A 26 2.49 -0.91 6.27
C LEU A 26 1.06 -0.50 6.65
N LEU A 27 0.07 -1.11 6.03
CA LEU A 27 -1.32 -1.05 6.46
C LEU A 27 -1.69 -2.34 7.17
N TYR A 28 -2.78 -2.33 7.93
CA TYR A 28 -3.30 -3.52 8.59
C TYR A 28 -3.33 -4.72 7.64
N GLY A 29 -2.80 -5.85 8.12
CA GLY A 29 -2.72 -7.11 7.40
C GLY A 29 -1.60 -7.21 6.36
N ASP A 30 -0.81 -6.15 6.12
CA ASP A 30 0.36 -6.24 5.25
C ASP A 30 1.38 -7.23 5.84
N LEU A 31 1.87 -8.13 4.98
CA LEU A 31 2.82 -9.18 5.33
C LEU A 31 4.26 -8.75 4.99
N TYR A 32 5.22 -9.19 5.78
CA TYR A 32 6.63 -8.87 5.54
C TYR A 32 7.58 -9.96 6.05
N GLU A 33 8.74 -10.03 5.41
CA GLU A 33 9.89 -10.82 5.87
C GLU A 33 10.81 -9.96 6.72
N VAL A 34 11.39 -10.54 7.77
CA VAL A 34 12.41 -9.88 8.60
C VAL A 34 13.78 -10.19 8.01
N ILE A 35 14.54 -9.13 7.66
CA ILE A 35 15.90 -9.21 7.15
C ILE A 35 16.91 -9.13 8.28
N GLU A 36 16.70 -8.15 9.20
CA GLU A 36 17.62 -7.88 10.31
C GLU A 36 16.82 -7.40 11.53
N LYS A 37 17.27 -7.81 12.73
CA LYS A 37 16.75 -7.27 14.00
C LYS A 37 17.87 -6.54 14.75
N LYS A 38 17.56 -5.34 15.21
CA LYS A 38 18.34 -4.56 16.16
C LYS A 38 17.55 -4.39 17.46
N GLU A 39 18.18 -3.84 18.50
CA GLU A 39 17.54 -3.68 19.81
C GLU A 39 16.15 -3.00 19.75
N LYS A 40 16.03 -1.93 18.93
CA LYS A 40 14.80 -1.14 18.83
C LYS A 40 14.16 -1.14 17.44
N TRP A 41 14.79 -1.75 16.44
CA TRP A 41 14.39 -1.63 15.04
C TRP A 41 14.45 -2.98 14.33
N VAL A 42 13.54 -3.17 13.38
CA VAL A 42 13.49 -4.35 12.51
C VAL A 42 13.55 -3.89 11.06
N LEU A 43 14.56 -4.35 10.33
CA LEU A 43 14.61 -4.20 8.87
C LEU A 43 13.72 -5.26 8.24
N ILE A 44 12.76 -4.83 7.47
CA ILE A 44 11.78 -5.69 6.83
C ILE A 44 11.84 -5.58 5.31
N LYS A 45 11.32 -6.62 4.64
CA LYS A 45 10.97 -6.62 3.23
C LYS A 45 9.46 -6.86 3.11
N ILE A 46 8.73 -5.88 2.58
CA ILE A 46 7.28 -5.96 2.40
C ILE A 46 6.97 -6.98 1.31
N ASN A 47 6.10 -7.95 1.60
CA ASN A 47 5.78 -9.03 0.66
C ASN A 47 5.03 -8.56 -0.60
N PHE A 48 4.33 -7.42 -0.53
CA PHE A 48 3.58 -6.91 -1.66
C PHE A 48 4.47 -6.44 -2.81
N ASP A 49 5.54 -5.68 -2.54
CA ASP A 49 6.34 -4.97 -3.53
C ASP A 49 7.85 -5.17 -3.36
N ASP A 50 8.27 -6.04 -2.44
CA ASP A 50 9.67 -6.29 -2.06
C ASP A 50 10.40 -5.06 -1.50
N TYR A 51 9.64 -3.99 -1.16
CA TYR A 51 10.19 -2.75 -0.62
C TYR A 51 10.80 -2.96 0.77
N LYS A 52 11.94 -2.35 1.03
CA LYS A 52 12.71 -2.54 2.27
C LYS A 52 12.74 -1.27 3.09
N GLY A 53 12.65 -1.42 4.40
CA GLY A 53 12.79 -0.35 5.34
C GLY A 53 12.67 -0.80 6.79
N TRP A 54 12.82 0.13 7.71
CA TRP A 54 12.86 -0.13 9.14
C TRP A 54 11.52 0.19 9.80
N ILE A 55 11.07 -0.71 10.67
CA ILE A 55 9.94 -0.48 11.60
C ILE A 55 10.42 -0.55 13.04
N ASP A 56 9.72 0.14 13.96
CA ASP A 56 9.98 0.02 15.39
C ASP A 56 9.69 -1.42 15.86
N TYR A 57 10.60 -1.98 16.67
CA TYR A 57 10.47 -3.33 17.23
C TYR A 57 9.17 -3.52 18.03
N LYS A 58 8.67 -2.47 18.68
CA LYS A 58 7.39 -2.51 19.43
C LYS A 58 6.17 -2.71 18.54
N GLN A 59 6.29 -2.43 17.24
CA GLN A 59 5.22 -2.58 16.24
C GLN A 59 5.38 -3.87 15.43
N PHE A 60 6.39 -4.66 15.73
CA PHE A 60 6.61 -5.96 15.12
C PHE A 60 5.66 -7.02 15.69
N SER A 61 4.92 -7.70 14.82
CA SER A 61 4.09 -8.85 15.15
C SER A 61 4.54 -10.05 14.33
N GLU A 62 4.97 -11.11 15.02
CA GLU A 62 5.56 -12.30 14.41
C GLU A 62 4.47 -13.27 13.90
N ILE A 63 4.74 -13.91 12.77
CA ILE A 63 4.00 -15.07 12.27
C ILE A 63 4.77 -16.33 12.69
N GLU A 64 4.07 -17.27 13.33
CA GLU A 64 4.66 -18.43 13.99
C GLU A 64 5.46 -19.37 13.05
N SER A 65 5.07 -19.44 11.76
CA SER A 65 5.72 -20.36 10.82
C SER A 65 5.68 -19.87 9.37
N GLU A 66 6.61 -20.35 8.57
CA GLU A 66 6.65 -20.12 7.14
C GLU A 66 5.41 -20.69 6.42
N ASN A 67 4.86 -21.80 6.90
CA ASN A 67 3.64 -22.37 6.34
C ASN A 67 2.46 -21.41 6.50
N HIS A 68 2.25 -20.85 7.68
CA HIS A 68 1.20 -19.85 7.90
C HIS A 68 1.43 -18.59 7.04
N PHE A 69 2.67 -18.11 6.93
CA PHE A 69 3.01 -16.98 6.06
C PHE A 69 2.62 -17.25 4.60
N ASN A 70 2.95 -18.43 4.08
CA ASN A 70 2.63 -18.83 2.71
C ASN A 70 1.13 -19.00 2.47
N GLU A 71 0.36 -19.41 3.48
CA GLU A 71 -1.11 -19.45 3.43
C GLU A 71 -1.70 -18.05 3.37
N LEU A 72 -1.21 -17.13 4.21
CA LEU A 72 -1.66 -15.74 4.25
C LEU A 72 -1.35 -14.99 2.95
N ILE A 73 -0.22 -15.27 2.30
CA ILE A 73 0.10 -14.70 0.97
C ILE A 73 -0.96 -15.05 -0.08
N LYS A 74 -1.54 -16.24 -0.01
CA LYS A 74 -2.58 -16.70 -0.95
C LYS A 74 -3.95 -16.11 -0.65
N ASN A 75 -4.21 -15.79 0.62
CA ASN A 75 -5.50 -15.31 1.10
C ASN A 75 -5.57 -13.77 1.14
N LYS A 76 -5.37 -13.11 -0.01
CA LYS A 76 -5.41 -11.64 -0.11
C LYS A 76 -6.84 -11.16 -0.27
N ALA A 77 -7.24 -10.21 0.58
CA ALA A 77 -8.52 -9.51 0.48
C ALA A 77 -8.33 -8.07 0.98
N TYR A 78 -8.68 -7.08 0.17
CA TYR A 78 -8.46 -5.68 0.48
C TYR A 78 -9.77 -4.99 0.84
N SER A 79 -9.81 -4.29 1.99
CA SER A 79 -10.93 -3.44 2.40
C SER A 79 -11.24 -2.39 1.33
N LEU A 80 -12.52 -2.18 1.04
CA LEU A 80 -13.03 -1.19 0.09
C LEU A 80 -13.61 0.05 0.78
N ASP A 81 -13.78 0.00 2.09
CA ASP A 81 -14.25 1.11 2.89
C ASP A 81 -13.12 2.13 3.10
N LEU A 82 -13.42 3.42 3.01
CA LEU A 82 -12.46 4.48 3.26
C LEU A 82 -11.84 4.35 4.65
N ILE A 83 -12.71 4.08 5.64
CA ILE A 83 -12.39 3.72 7.02
C ILE A 83 -13.38 2.65 7.46
N ASN A 84 -12.87 1.62 8.12
CA ASN A 84 -13.68 0.64 8.83
C ASN A 84 -12.91 0.16 10.07
N PHE A 85 -13.42 -0.82 10.77
CA PHE A 85 -12.81 -1.38 11.98
C PHE A 85 -12.68 -2.89 11.86
N VAL A 86 -11.61 -3.42 12.44
CA VAL A 86 -11.55 -4.83 12.84
C VAL A 86 -11.77 -4.89 14.35
N GLU A 87 -12.49 -5.91 14.81
CA GLU A 87 -12.71 -6.18 16.22
C GLU A 87 -11.76 -7.30 16.66
N THR A 88 -10.96 -7.03 17.70
CA THR A 88 -10.10 -8.04 18.32
C THR A 88 -10.91 -9.04 19.15
N TYR A 89 -10.29 -10.16 19.53
CA TYR A 89 -10.96 -11.13 20.41
C TYR A 89 -11.34 -10.53 21.79
N ASN A 90 -10.67 -9.45 22.23
CA ASN A 90 -10.98 -8.70 23.45
C ASN A 90 -12.09 -7.65 23.26
N LYS A 91 -12.72 -7.58 22.10
CA LYS A 91 -13.74 -6.57 21.74
C LYS A 91 -13.20 -5.15 21.59
N GLU A 92 -11.92 -4.98 21.37
CA GLU A 92 -11.30 -3.71 21.05
C GLU A 92 -11.42 -3.44 19.54
N LEU A 93 -11.70 -2.19 19.17
CA LEU A 93 -11.79 -1.79 17.78
C LEU A 93 -10.48 -1.16 17.29
N ILE A 94 -9.94 -1.69 16.20
CA ILE A 94 -8.78 -1.12 15.50
C ILE A 94 -9.28 -0.51 14.19
N PRO A 95 -9.14 0.82 13.99
CA PRO A 95 -9.49 1.43 12.72
C PRO A 95 -8.56 0.95 11.62
N ILE A 96 -9.12 0.60 10.47
CA ILE A 96 -8.37 0.22 9.28
C ILE A 96 -8.77 1.10 8.10
N PHE A 97 -7.90 1.18 7.11
CA PHE A 97 -8.06 2.08 5.97
C PHE A 97 -8.30 1.32 4.67
N LEU A 98 -8.81 2.02 3.68
CA LEU A 98 -8.94 1.57 2.30
C LEU A 98 -7.65 0.87 1.84
N GLY A 99 -7.77 -0.38 1.37
CA GLY A 99 -6.64 -1.20 0.94
C GLY A 99 -5.90 -1.95 2.04
N SER A 100 -6.38 -1.92 3.29
CA SER A 100 -5.93 -2.85 4.34
C SER A 100 -6.21 -4.29 3.93
N ASN A 101 -5.28 -5.19 4.20
CA ASN A 101 -5.42 -6.60 3.83
C ASN A 101 -6.12 -7.39 4.95
N ILE A 102 -7.39 -7.63 4.80
CA ILE A 102 -8.20 -8.36 5.81
C ILE A 102 -8.13 -9.88 5.65
N GLY A 103 -7.43 -10.39 4.63
CA GLY A 103 -7.32 -11.84 4.39
C GLY A 103 -6.61 -12.62 5.50
N GLY A 104 -5.85 -11.94 6.36
CA GLY A 104 -5.17 -12.52 7.51
C GLY A 104 -5.83 -12.22 8.87
N SER A 105 -6.98 -11.56 8.90
CA SER A 105 -7.63 -11.13 10.16
C SER A 105 -7.95 -12.31 11.09
N GLU A 106 -8.48 -13.39 10.57
CA GLU A 106 -8.80 -14.59 11.36
C GLU A 106 -7.56 -15.24 11.99
N TYR A 107 -6.40 -15.21 11.31
CA TYR A 107 -5.14 -15.72 11.85
C TYR A 107 -4.73 -15.01 13.13
N ILE A 108 -4.91 -13.70 13.19
CA ILE A 108 -4.64 -12.88 14.39
C ILE A 108 -5.88 -12.73 15.28
N LYS A 109 -6.91 -13.56 15.09
CA LYS A 109 -8.16 -13.61 15.89
C LYS A 109 -8.92 -12.28 15.90
N HIS A 110 -8.95 -11.60 14.77
CA HIS A 110 -9.75 -10.41 14.53
C HIS A 110 -10.91 -10.72 13.59
N THR A 111 -12.03 -10.03 13.76
CA THR A 111 -13.19 -10.11 12.87
C THR A 111 -13.34 -8.82 12.08
N PHE A 112 -13.78 -8.93 10.84
CA PHE A 112 -14.07 -7.82 9.94
C PHE A 112 -15.46 -7.99 9.36
N ASP A 113 -16.29 -6.93 9.46
CA ASP A 113 -17.64 -6.87 8.90
C ASP A 113 -17.77 -5.63 8.01
N GLY A 114 -17.17 -5.70 6.82
CA GLY A 114 -17.14 -4.62 5.85
C GLY A 114 -16.97 -5.11 4.42
N GLU A 115 -16.95 -4.17 3.48
CA GLU A 115 -16.76 -4.50 2.09
C GLU A 115 -15.29 -4.77 1.76
N PHE A 116 -15.03 -5.78 0.93
CA PHE A 116 -13.70 -6.13 0.47
C PHE A 116 -13.67 -6.69 -0.95
N SER A 117 -12.49 -6.72 -1.55
CA SER A 117 -12.24 -7.39 -2.82
C SER A 117 -11.02 -8.31 -2.72
N ASN A 118 -11.17 -9.51 -3.25
CA ASN A 118 -10.08 -10.47 -3.46
C ASN A 118 -9.88 -10.81 -4.95
N LYS A 119 -10.41 -9.98 -5.85
CA LYS A 119 -10.44 -10.20 -7.30
C LYS A 119 -9.79 -9.04 -8.04
N ILE A 120 -9.35 -9.30 -9.27
CA ILE A 120 -8.99 -8.24 -10.21
C ILE A 120 -10.26 -7.47 -10.58
N ARG A 121 -10.19 -6.14 -10.44
CA ARG A 121 -11.29 -5.23 -10.72
C ARG A 121 -11.02 -4.51 -12.06
N ASN A 122 -12.09 -4.06 -12.70
CA ASN A 122 -12.00 -3.41 -14.00
C ASN A 122 -11.56 -1.94 -13.92
N ARG A 123 -11.25 -1.31 -15.06
CA ARG A 123 -10.78 0.07 -15.16
C ARG A 123 -11.75 1.09 -14.52
N ARG A 124 -13.06 0.90 -14.68
CA ARG A 124 -14.06 1.78 -14.05
C ARG A 124 -13.93 1.76 -12.53
N GLN A 125 -13.83 0.56 -11.94
CA GLN A 125 -13.64 0.40 -10.50
C GLN A 125 -12.30 0.97 -10.01
N LEU A 126 -11.23 0.88 -10.83
CA LEU A 126 -9.95 1.52 -10.55
C LEU A 126 -10.10 3.04 -10.43
N ILE A 127 -10.81 3.68 -11.37
CA ILE A 127 -11.08 5.12 -11.31
C ILE A 127 -11.97 5.49 -10.10
N GLU A 128 -12.97 4.68 -9.78
CA GLU A 128 -13.80 4.87 -8.60
C GLU A 128 -12.95 4.80 -7.32
N THR A 129 -12.01 3.85 -7.24
CA THR A 129 -11.05 3.74 -6.13
C THR A 129 -10.15 4.99 -6.05
N ALA A 130 -9.60 5.46 -7.18
CA ALA A 130 -8.76 6.65 -7.21
C ALA A 130 -9.50 7.89 -6.66
N LYS A 131 -10.78 8.04 -6.98
CA LYS A 131 -11.61 9.15 -6.50
C LYS A 131 -11.87 9.13 -5.00
N LEU A 132 -11.78 7.99 -4.33
CA LEU A 132 -11.89 7.92 -2.87
C LEU A 132 -10.73 8.63 -2.15
N TYR A 133 -9.60 8.84 -2.82
CA TYR A 133 -8.47 9.60 -2.30
C TYR A 133 -8.52 11.11 -2.60
N LEU A 134 -9.57 11.62 -3.26
CA LEU A 134 -9.72 13.05 -3.49
C LEU A 134 -9.72 13.79 -2.14
N ASN A 135 -8.98 14.90 -2.09
CA ASN A 135 -8.77 15.74 -0.90
C ASN A 135 -7.96 15.06 0.23
N ALA A 136 -7.36 13.90 -0.01
CA ALA A 136 -6.36 13.38 0.93
C ALA A 136 -5.17 14.35 0.99
N PRO A 137 -4.66 14.68 2.20
CA PRO A 137 -3.50 15.55 2.32
C PRO A 137 -2.24 14.86 1.78
N TYR A 138 -1.33 15.66 1.21
CA TYR A 138 -0.03 15.13 0.80
C TYR A 138 0.81 14.76 2.02
N LEU A 139 1.35 13.55 2.00
CA LEU A 139 2.27 13.06 3.02
C LEU A 139 3.33 12.18 2.35
N TRP A 140 4.59 12.63 2.39
CA TRP A 140 5.72 11.84 1.88
C TRP A 140 5.80 10.47 2.56
N GLY A 141 5.89 9.39 1.77
CA GLY A 141 5.85 8.02 2.26
C GLY A 141 4.46 7.49 2.60
N GLY A 142 3.42 8.32 2.53
CA GLY A 142 2.05 7.99 2.91
C GLY A 142 1.34 7.04 1.96
N LYS A 143 0.43 6.22 2.53
CA LYS A 143 -0.40 5.24 1.80
C LYS A 143 -1.86 5.21 2.26
N THR A 144 -2.31 6.21 3.01
CA THR A 144 -3.66 6.24 3.60
C THR A 144 -4.48 7.42 3.08
N PRO A 145 -5.81 7.38 3.19
CA PRO A 145 -6.66 8.54 2.89
C PRO A 145 -6.38 9.78 3.77
N PHE A 146 -5.62 9.62 4.85
CA PHE A 146 -5.24 10.70 5.77
C PHE A 146 -3.83 11.26 5.50
N GLY A 147 -3.16 10.75 4.50
CA GLY A 147 -1.86 11.20 4.04
C GLY A 147 -1.31 10.23 3.01
N ILE A 148 -1.06 10.75 1.81
CA ILE A 148 -0.62 9.94 0.68
C ILE A 148 0.34 10.73 -0.21
N ASP A 149 1.37 10.08 -0.77
CA ASP A 149 2.19 10.67 -1.83
C ASP A 149 1.77 10.19 -3.23
N CYS A 150 2.38 10.73 -4.26
CA CYS A 150 1.99 10.48 -5.65
C CYS A 150 2.08 9.00 -6.04
N SER A 151 3.20 8.34 -5.73
CA SER A 151 3.41 6.92 -6.04
C SER A 151 2.67 6.00 -5.07
N GLY A 152 2.44 6.44 -3.83
CA GLY A 152 1.54 5.77 -2.88
C GLY A 152 0.10 5.74 -3.38
N LEU A 153 -0.39 6.84 -3.95
CA LEU A 153 -1.73 6.91 -4.56
C LEU A 153 -1.87 5.89 -5.70
N SER A 154 -0.97 5.93 -6.68
CA SER A 154 -0.99 4.97 -7.80
C SER A 154 -0.87 3.53 -7.29
N GLN A 155 0.08 3.25 -6.37
CA GLN A 155 0.26 1.92 -5.80
C GLN A 155 -1.00 1.42 -5.09
N MET A 156 -1.62 2.23 -4.23
CA MET A 156 -2.80 1.81 -3.48
C MET A 156 -4.00 1.58 -4.37
N VAL A 157 -4.23 2.45 -5.36
CA VAL A 157 -5.32 2.28 -6.34
C VAL A 157 -5.14 0.97 -7.10
N TYR A 158 -3.94 0.67 -7.58
CA TYR A 158 -3.66 -0.56 -8.29
C TYR A 158 -3.76 -1.80 -7.37
N LYS A 159 -3.18 -1.74 -6.15
CA LYS A 159 -3.24 -2.82 -5.15
C LYS A 159 -4.67 -3.25 -4.84
N ILE A 160 -5.55 -2.29 -4.54
CA ILE A 160 -6.96 -2.54 -4.20
C ILE A 160 -7.72 -3.17 -5.37
N ASN A 161 -7.30 -2.86 -6.60
CA ASN A 161 -7.89 -3.40 -7.82
C ASN A 161 -7.21 -4.70 -8.31
N GLY A 162 -6.33 -5.29 -7.50
CA GLY A 162 -5.73 -6.60 -7.74
C GLY A 162 -4.45 -6.60 -8.57
N TYR A 163 -3.86 -5.44 -8.80
CA TYR A 163 -2.61 -5.31 -9.56
C TYR A 163 -1.42 -5.04 -8.62
N LYS A 164 -0.25 -5.54 -8.99
CA LYS A 164 1.01 -5.30 -8.26
C LYS A 164 1.86 -4.31 -9.05
N ILE A 165 2.19 -3.16 -8.43
CA ILE A 165 3.17 -2.20 -8.93
C ILE A 165 4.13 -1.78 -7.81
N PRO A 166 5.35 -1.33 -8.12
CA PRO A 166 6.33 -0.89 -7.13
C PRO A 166 5.88 0.31 -6.29
N ARG A 167 6.65 0.60 -5.23
CA ARG A 167 6.38 1.73 -4.33
C ARG A 167 6.73 3.08 -4.92
N ASP A 168 7.88 3.20 -5.56
CA ASP A 168 8.43 4.48 -6.02
C ASP A 168 8.07 4.75 -7.49
N ALA A 169 7.79 6.01 -7.85
CA ALA A 169 7.42 6.42 -9.20
C ALA A 169 8.48 6.03 -10.23
N LYS A 170 9.76 6.18 -9.90
CA LYS A 170 10.90 5.80 -10.75
C LYS A 170 10.95 4.31 -11.09
N ASP A 171 10.38 3.47 -10.22
CA ASP A 171 10.31 2.02 -10.46
C ASP A 171 8.98 1.66 -11.15
N GLN A 172 7.89 2.39 -10.86
CA GLN A 172 6.58 2.18 -11.49
C GLN A 172 6.63 2.41 -13.00
N VAL A 173 7.40 3.38 -13.48
CA VAL A 173 7.53 3.69 -14.91
C VAL A 173 8.02 2.50 -15.73
N ASN A 174 8.76 1.56 -15.12
CA ASN A 174 9.26 0.36 -15.76
C ASN A 174 8.22 -0.79 -15.85
N PHE A 175 6.99 -0.55 -15.35
CA PHE A 175 5.90 -1.54 -15.36
C PHE A 175 4.85 -1.16 -16.40
N GLY A 176 4.59 -2.08 -17.34
CA GLY A 176 3.62 -1.88 -18.40
C GLY A 176 4.28 -1.65 -19.76
N ALA A 177 3.62 -0.91 -20.63
CA ALA A 177 4.09 -0.57 -21.96
C ALA A 177 3.99 0.94 -22.16
N ASP A 178 5.05 1.52 -22.71
CA ASP A 178 5.06 2.93 -23.08
C ASP A 178 4.12 3.16 -24.27
N LEU A 179 3.42 4.30 -24.26
CA LEU A 179 2.57 4.74 -25.36
C LEU A 179 3.32 5.75 -26.20
N GLY A 180 3.21 5.61 -27.53
CA GLY A 180 3.84 6.53 -28.47
C GLY A 180 3.11 7.88 -28.55
N PHE A 181 1.80 7.85 -28.34
CA PHE A 181 0.95 9.04 -28.40
C PHE A 181 -0.07 9.06 -27.26
N ILE A 182 -0.39 10.26 -26.78
CA ILE A 182 -1.34 10.44 -25.68
C ILE A 182 -2.75 9.97 -26.04
N GLU A 183 -3.11 9.99 -27.34
CA GLU A 183 -4.38 9.53 -27.86
C GLU A 183 -4.62 8.02 -27.68
N GLU A 184 -3.55 7.26 -27.48
CA GLU A 184 -3.61 5.82 -27.21
C GLU A 184 -3.94 5.52 -25.74
N SER A 185 -3.79 6.53 -24.87
CA SER A 185 -4.00 6.38 -23.43
C SER A 185 -5.47 6.15 -23.09
N LYS A 186 -5.67 5.45 -21.99
CA LYS A 186 -6.99 5.11 -21.44
C LYS A 186 -7.08 5.53 -19.97
N GLU A 187 -8.31 5.78 -19.52
CA GLU A 187 -8.54 5.98 -18.09
C GLU A 187 -7.91 4.87 -17.25
N GLY A 188 -7.21 5.25 -16.22
CA GLY A 188 -6.49 4.33 -15.34
C GLY A 188 -5.04 4.06 -15.73
N ASP A 189 -4.57 4.50 -16.89
CA ASP A 189 -3.14 4.45 -17.21
C ASP A 189 -2.38 5.47 -16.35
N LEU A 190 -1.07 5.27 -16.20
CA LEU A 190 -0.21 6.14 -15.39
C LEU A 190 0.47 7.18 -16.28
N ALA A 191 0.47 8.43 -15.82
CA ALA A 191 1.26 9.52 -16.40
C ALA A 191 2.45 9.80 -15.48
N PHE A 192 3.66 9.75 -16.02
CA PHE A 192 4.90 10.01 -15.31
C PHE A 192 5.48 11.34 -15.72
N PHE A 193 6.13 12.02 -14.77
CA PHE A 193 6.74 13.32 -14.98
C PHE A 193 8.17 13.26 -14.49
N ASP A 194 9.08 13.79 -15.30
CA ASP A 194 10.49 13.86 -15.03
C ASP A 194 10.95 15.28 -14.61
N ASN A 195 12.16 15.36 -14.10
CA ASN A 195 12.90 16.60 -13.88
C ASN A 195 13.79 16.94 -15.10
N ASP A 196 14.51 18.06 -15.02
CA ASP A 196 15.43 18.50 -16.07
C ASP A 196 16.58 17.51 -16.37
N GLU A 197 16.80 16.55 -15.48
CA GLU A 197 17.83 15.50 -15.61
C GLU A 197 17.24 14.20 -16.20
N GLY A 198 15.94 14.17 -16.49
CA GLY A 198 15.22 13.00 -17.01
C GLY A 198 14.89 11.94 -15.96
N GLU A 199 15.00 12.25 -14.67
CA GLU A 199 14.61 11.35 -13.59
C GLU A 199 13.11 11.48 -13.30
N ILE A 200 12.41 10.36 -13.21
CA ILE A 200 11.00 10.34 -12.83
C ILE A 200 10.83 10.75 -11.36
N ILE A 201 10.14 11.84 -11.15
CA ILE A 201 9.90 12.44 -9.84
C ILE A 201 8.44 12.46 -9.42
N HIS A 202 7.52 12.23 -10.34
CA HIS A 202 6.09 12.30 -10.06
C HIS A 202 5.28 11.33 -10.92
N VAL A 203 4.07 10.97 -10.43
CA VAL A 203 3.15 10.09 -11.13
C VAL A 203 1.70 10.50 -10.82
N GLY A 204 0.81 10.36 -11.81
CA GLY A 204 -0.62 10.50 -11.67
C GLY A 204 -1.37 9.43 -12.44
N ILE A 205 -2.66 9.29 -12.17
CA ILE A 205 -3.56 8.34 -12.84
C ILE A 205 -4.42 9.11 -13.84
N LEU A 206 -4.44 8.68 -15.08
CA LEU A 206 -5.22 9.29 -16.15
C LEU A 206 -6.73 9.10 -15.94
N LEU A 207 -7.46 10.18 -16.13
CA LEU A 207 -8.91 10.22 -16.18
C LEU A 207 -9.38 10.58 -17.61
N LYS A 208 -10.70 10.66 -17.81
CA LYS A 208 -11.27 11.14 -19.08
C LYS A 208 -10.77 12.52 -19.45
N ASN A 209 -10.74 12.81 -20.76
CA ASN A 209 -10.39 14.10 -21.33
C ASN A 209 -8.98 14.59 -20.92
N ASN A 210 -8.04 13.69 -20.79
CA ASN A 210 -6.64 13.97 -20.43
C ASN A 210 -6.45 14.65 -19.06
N PHE A 211 -7.44 14.56 -18.17
CA PHE A 211 -7.24 14.92 -16.78
C PHE A 211 -6.45 13.85 -16.05
N ILE A 212 -5.75 14.24 -15.00
CA ILE A 212 -5.06 13.33 -14.10
C ILE A 212 -5.53 13.54 -12.66
N ILE A 213 -5.54 12.47 -11.88
CA ILE A 213 -5.61 12.54 -10.41
C ILE A 213 -4.23 12.20 -9.86
N HIS A 214 -3.71 13.07 -9.01
CA HIS A 214 -2.40 12.91 -8.38
C HIS A 214 -2.40 13.51 -6.98
N ALA A 215 -1.41 13.14 -6.15
CA ALA A 215 -1.15 13.75 -4.84
C ALA A 215 0.06 14.67 -4.94
N SER A 216 -0.08 15.93 -4.54
CA SER A 216 0.97 16.96 -4.55
C SER A 216 0.76 17.97 -3.43
#